data_bc9dab12167c8df8ad94ee8fefbfe792
#
_entry.id   bc9dab12167c8df8ad94ee8fefbfe792
#
_cell.length_a   1.000
_cell.length_b   1.000
_cell.length_c   1.000
_cell.angle_alpha   90.00
_cell.angle_beta   90.00
_cell.angle_gamma   90.00
#
_symmetry.space_group_name_H-M   'P 1'
#
loop_
_entity.id
_entity.type
_entity.pdbx_description
1 polymer ?
#
loop_
_entity_poly.entity_id
_entity_poly.type
_entity_poly.pdbx_seq_one_letter_code
_entity_poly.pdbx_strand_id
1 'polypeptide(L)'
;VLRYRWSARTIATLFIVMGLMLAGVGAFPLNVNATMHNICAAGMSVAFGLLLLASPLVLRGMPWTFFAVTGGFFAAMVGSVILFAVTGYFNLTFFELVVFIIIFGWIATFIRFLSATVAQAQSEIAD
;
A
#
# COMPACT_ATOMS: atom_id res chain seq x y z
N VAL A 1 -20.20 -1.81 -16.10
CA VAL A 1 -19.55 -3.14 -15.92
C VAL A 1 -18.08 -3.14 -16.36
N LEU A 2 -17.73 -2.62 -17.53
CA LEU A 2 -16.33 -2.56 -18.02
C LEU A 2 -15.43 -1.73 -17.09
N ARG A 3 -15.87 -0.57 -16.63
CA ARG A 3 -15.11 0.32 -15.74
C ARG A 3 -14.78 -0.33 -14.38
N TYR A 4 -15.70 -1.13 -13.85
CA TYR A 4 -15.48 -1.87 -12.58
C TYR A 4 -14.42 -2.97 -12.72
N ARG A 5 -14.40 -3.68 -13.85
CA ARG A 5 -13.39 -4.74 -14.12
C ARG A 5 -11.96 -4.18 -14.25
N TRP A 6 -11.79 -3.03 -14.88
CA TRP A 6 -10.50 -2.36 -14.98
C TRP A 6 -9.99 -1.91 -13.61
N SER A 7 -10.90 -1.36 -12.80
CA SER A 7 -10.61 -0.93 -11.43
C SER A 7 -10.07 -2.07 -10.57
N ALA A 8 -10.77 -3.20 -10.55
CA ALA A 8 -10.35 -4.37 -9.78
C ALA A 8 -9.01 -4.93 -10.28
N ARG A 9 -8.79 -4.96 -11.59
CA ARG A 9 -7.52 -5.41 -12.17
C ARG A 9 -6.36 -4.50 -11.79
N THR A 10 -6.55 -3.18 -11.83
CA THR A 10 -5.51 -2.21 -11.45
C THR A 10 -5.06 -2.43 -10.00
N ILE A 11 -6.02 -2.51 -9.08
CA ILE A 11 -5.72 -2.75 -7.66
C ILE A 11 -5.04 -4.10 -7.46
N ALA A 12 -5.55 -5.18 -8.06
CA ALA A 12 -4.96 -6.51 -7.96
C ALA A 12 -3.53 -6.54 -8.52
N THR A 13 -3.28 -5.90 -9.66
CA THR A 13 -1.94 -5.82 -10.26
C THR A 13 -0.96 -5.10 -9.33
N LEU A 14 -1.37 -3.96 -8.74
CA LEU A 14 -0.51 -3.22 -7.81
C LEU A 14 -0.20 -4.03 -6.55
N PHE A 15 -1.17 -4.79 -6.00
CA PHE A 15 -0.94 -5.70 -4.89
C PHE A 15 0.03 -6.83 -5.26
N ILE A 16 -0.12 -7.42 -6.45
CA ILE A 16 0.78 -8.49 -6.93
C ILE A 16 2.20 -7.94 -7.09
N VAL A 17 2.37 -6.79 -7.74
CA VAL A 17 3.69 -6.16 -7.92
C VAL A 17 4.32 -5.83 -6.57
N MET A 18 3.56 -5.23 -5.65
CA MET A 18 4.04 -4.92 -4.31
C MET A 18 4.47 -6.19 -3.56
N GLY A 19 3.67 -7.26 -3.63
CA GLY A 19 3.97 -8.55 -3.00
C GLY A 19 5.21 -9.23 -3.57
N LEU A 20 5.40 -9.18 -4.90
CA LEU A 20 6.60 -9.71 -5.56
C LEU A 20 7.85 -8.91 -5.17
N MET A 21 7.77 -7.58 -5.09
CA MET A 21 8.86 -6.75 -4.63
C MET A 21 9.19 -7.00 -3.16
N LEU A 22 8.19 -7.17 -2.29
CA LEU A 22 8.37 -7.54 -0.90
C LEU A 22 9.07 -8.91 -0.76
N ALA A 23 8.66 -9.90 -1.55
CA ALA A 23 9.33 -11.20 -1.60
C ALA A 23 10.79 -11.07 -2.06
N GLY A 24 11.07 -10.17 -3.02
CA GLY A 24 12.42 -9.85 -3.47
C GLY A 24 13.29 -9.22 -2.38
N VAL A 25 12.74 -8.34 -1.54
CA VAL A 25 13.46 -7.79 -0.37
C VAL A 25 13.92 -8.92 0.57
N GLY A 26 13.05 -9.90 0.82
CA GLY A 26 13.39 -11.07 1.64
C GLY A 26 14.37 -12.04 0.96
N ALA A 27 14.25 -12.22 -0.36
CA ALA A 27 15.10 -13.13 -1.13
C ALA A 27 16.53 -12.60 -1.34
N PHE A 28 16.70 -11.28 -1.35
CA PHE A 28 17.98 -10.60 -1.52
C PHE A 28 18.33 -9.78 -0.27
N PRO A 29 18.87 -10.42 0.80
CA PRO A 29 19.29 -9.68 1.98
C PRO A 29 20.33 -8.60 1.63
N LEU A 30 20.30 -7.48 2.34
CA LEU A 30 21.14 -6.30 2.07
C LEU A 30 22.64 -6.65 2.11
N ASN A 31 23.05 -7.54 3.00
CA ASN A 31 24.43 -8.00 3.13
C ASN A 31 24.89 -8.98 2.05
N VAL A 32 23.96 -9.54 1.26
CA VAL A 32 24.26 -10.48 0.17
C VAL A 32 24.21 -9.78 -1.18
N ASN A 33 23.16 -9.01 -1.43
CA ASN A 33 23.01 -8.27 -2.68
C ASN A 33 22.26 -6.95 -2.45
N ALA A 34 22.99 -5.93 -2.03
CA ALA A 34 22.44 -4.61 -1.73
C ALA A 34 21.73 -3.97 -2.92
N THR A 35 22.23 -4.18 -4.13
CA THR A 35 21.62 -3.58 -5.35
C THR A 35 20.23 -4.16 -5.59
N MET A 36 20.08 -5.48 -5.59
CA MET A 36 18.78 -6.12 -5.79
C MET A 36 17.82 -5.85 -4.62
N HIS A 37 18.31 -5.85 -3.38
CA HIS A 37 17.55 -5.45 -2.21
C HIS A 37 16.94 -4.05 -2.39
N ASN A 38 17.77 -3.06 -2.73
CA ASN A 38 17.34 -1.68 -2.89
C ASN A 38 16.36 -1.50 -4.06
N ILE A 39 16.57 -2.21 -5.17
CA ILE A 39 15.63 -2.20 -6.31
C ILE A 39 14.26 -2.73 -5.87
N CYS A 40 14.22 -3.85 -5.14
CA CYS A 40 12.99 -4.43 -4.64
C CYS A 40 12.31 -3.53 -3.60
N ALA A 41 13.07 -2.96 -2.67
CA ALA A 41 12.54 -2.04 -1.66
C ALA A 41 11.97 -0.76 -2.28
N ALA A 42 12.67 -0.17 -3.25
CA ALA A 42 12.17 0.98 -3.99
C ALA A 42 10.92 0.63 -4.82
N GLY A 43 10.93 -0.50 -5.53
CA GLY A 43 9.79 -0.99 -6.30
C GLY A 43 8.56 -1.24 -5.44
N MET A 44 8.73 -1.83 -4.26
CA MET A 44 7.66 -2.02 -3.28
C MET A 44 7.07 -0.67 -2.83
N SER A 45 7.91 0.29 -2.49
CA SER A 45 7.49 1.62 -2.03
C SER A 45 6.74 2.39 -3.13
N VAL A 46 7.22 2.32 -4.37
CA VAL A 46 6.54 2.93 -5.53
C VAL A 46 5.19 2.26 -5.79
N ALA A 47 5.13 0.93 -5.80
CA ALA A 47 3.88 0.20 -6.00
C ALA A 47 2.85 0.52 -4.91
N PHE A 48 3.28 0.63 -3.66
CA PHE A 48 2.44 1.04 -2.55
C PHE A 48 1.95 2.48 -2.69
N GLY A 49 2.83 3.42 -3.03
CA GLY A 49 2.45 4.82 -3.29
C GLY A 49 1.40 4.93 -4.40
N LEU A 50 1.59 4.19 -5.51
CA LEU A 50 0.61 4.12 -6.59
C LEU A 50 -0.71 3.51 -6.14
N LEU A 51 -0.68 2.50 -5.27
CA LEU A 51 -1.88 1.88 -4.70
C LEU A 51 -2.67 2.87 -3.84
N LEU A 52 -1.98 3.65 -3.00
CA LEU A 52 -2.61 4.72 -2.20
C LEU A 52 -3.24 5.80 -3.08
N LEU A 53 -2.56 6.24 -4.14
CA LEU A 53 -3.05 7.25 -5.06
C LEU A 53 -4.19 6.72 -5.97
N ALA A 54 -4.11 5.47 -6.41
CA ALA A 54 -5.12 4.87 -7.27
C ALA A 54 -6.41 4.54 -6.50
N SER A 55 -6.32 4.23 -5.21
CA SER A 55 -7.47 3.77 -4.43
C SER A 55 -8.65 4.75 -4.43
N PRO A 56 -8.49 6.09 -4.28
CA PRO A 56 -9.60 7.03 -4.37
C PRO A 56 -10.22 7.14 -5.77
N LEU A 57 -9.40 6.90 -6.81
CA LEU A 57 -9.84 7.01 -8.20
C LEU A 57 -10.63 5.79 -8.66
N VAL A 58 -10.31 4.64 -8.08
CA VAL A 58 -10.71 3.32 -8.55
C VAL A 58 -11.79 2.69 -7.67
N LEU A 59 -11.72 2.90 -6.35
CA LEU A 59 -12.62 2.32 -5.37
C LEU A 59 -13.81 3.26 -5.10
N ARG A 60 -14.75 3.28 -6.04
CA ARG A 60 -15.98 4.04 -5.89
C ARG A 60 -16.93 3.29 -4.94
N GLY A 61 -17.55 4.01 -4.00
CA GLY A 61 -18.47 3.46 -3.01
C GLY A 61 -17.83 3.22 -1.63
N MET A 62 -16.53 3.45 -1.49
CA MET A 62 -15.90 3.51 -0.17
C MET A 62 -16.32 4.77 0.58
N PRO A 63 -16.49 4.70 1.91
CA PRO A 63 -16.85 5.88 2.72
C PRO A 63 -15.72 6.91 2.71
N TRP A 64 -16.06 8.17 2.91
CA TRP A 64 -15.08 9.28 2.97
C TRP A 64 -13.97 9.03 4.01
N THR A 65 -14.31 8.41 5.13
CA THR A 65 -13.33 8.05 6.16
C THR A 65 -12.22 7.14 5.65
N PHE A 66 -12.50 6.23 4.71
CA PHE A 66 -11.48 5.43 4.05
C PHE A 66 -10.48 6.31 3.28
N PHE A 67 -10.96 7.29 2.55
CA PHE A 67 -10.10 8.19 1.76
C PHE A 67 -9.27 9.11 2.66
N ALA A 68 -9.84 9.60 3.76
CA ALA A 68 -9.12 10.41 4.74
C ALA A 68 -7.99 9.60 5.41
N VAL A 69 -8.26 8.36 5.80
CA VAL A 69 -7.25 7.45 6.39
C VAL A 69 -6.18 7.10 5.36
N THR A 70 -6.57 6.81 4.11
CA THR A 70 -5.61 6.53 3.02
C THR A 70 -4.70 7.73 2.76
N GLY A 71 -5.25 8.95 2.77
CA GLY A 71 -4.46 10.19 2.69
C GLY A 71 -3.47 10.34 3.85
N GLY A 72 -3.87 9.97 5.07
CA GLY A 72 -2.99 9.93 6.24
C GLY A 72 -1.81 8.96 6.06
N PHE A 73 -2.07 7.74 5.56
CA PHE A 73 -1.02 6.77 5.25
C PHE A 73 -0.09 7.25 4.12
N PHE A 74 -0.63 7.90 3.10
CA PHE A 74 0.18 8.49 2.04
C PHE A 74 1.09 9.59 2.58
N ALA A 75 0.56 10.51 3.40
CA ALA A 75 1.35 11.56 4.04
C ALA A 75 2.43 10.98 4.97
N ALA A 76 2.11 9.94 5.74
CA ALA A 76 3.08 9.24 6.59
C ALA A 76 4.20 8.59 5.77
N MET A 77 3.86 7.96 4.64
CA MET A 77 4.84 7.35 3.74
C MET A 77 5.78 8.41 3.14
N VAL A 78 5.22 9.47 2.58
CA VAL A 78 6.02 10.58 2.00
C VAL A 78 6.87 11.25 3.07
N GLY A 79 6.29 11.53 4.24
CA GLY A 79 7.00 12.10 5.38
C GLY A 79 8.17 11.24 5.85
N SER A 80 7.99 9.92 5.91
CA SER A 80 9.05 8.97 6.29
C SER A 80 10.20 8.98 5.27
N VAL A 81 9.89 9.02 3.97
CA VAL A 81 10.91 9.09 2.91
C VAL A 81 11.68 10.41 2.98
N ILE A 82 10.99 11.53 3.13
CA ILE A 82 11.61 12.85 3.25
C ILE A 82 12.50 12.90 4.51
N LEU A 83 11.98 12.46 5.64
CA LEU A 83 12.71 12.46 6.91
C LEU A 83 13.98 11.61 6.81
N PHE A 84 13.89 10.42 6.22
CA PHE A 84 15.07 9.58 5.97
C PHE A 84 16.09 10.25 5.04
N ALA A 85 15.61 10.84 3.95
CA ALA A 85 16.49 11.47 2.95
C ALA A 85 17.19 12.75 3.48
N VAL A 86 16.50 13.54 4.31
CA VAL A 86 17.03 14.86 4.75
C VAL A 86 17.85 14.75 6.02
N THR A 87 17.46 13.89 6.95
CA THR A 87 18.07 13.87 8.29
C THR A 87 19.11 12.79 8.48
N GLY A 88 19.02 11.69 7.70
CA GLY A 88 19.84 10.49 7.95
C GLY A 88 19.66 9.91 9.36
N TYR A 89 18.65 10.40 10.11
CA TYR A 89 18.44 10.12 11.53
C TYR A 89 18.10 8.66 11.82
N PHE A 90 17.59 7.96 10.81
CA PHE A 90 17.25 6.55 10.92
C PHE A 90 18.28 5.71 10.18
N ASN A 91 18.78 4.67 10.84
CA ASN A 91 19.43 3.65 10.07
C ASN A 91 18.40 3.00 9.11
N LEU A 92 18.90 2.42 8.02
CA LEU A 92 18.06 1.83 6.98
C LEU A 92 17.04 0.83 7.55
N THR A 93 17.43 0.02 8.51
CA THR A 93 16.58 -0.98 9.16
C THR A 93 15.38 -0.35 9.88
N PHE A 94 15.58 0.76 10.58
CA PHE A 94 14.49 1.46 11.25
C PHE A 94 13.53 2.08 10.24
N PHE A 95 14.06 2.66 9.17
CA PHE A 95 13.23 3.20 8.07
C PHE A 95 12.37 2.10 7.44
N GLU A 96 12.95 0.93 7.15
CA GLU A 96 12.21 -0.21 6.61
C GLU A 96 11.11 -0.69 7.55
N LEU A 97 11.37 -0.76 8.85
CA LEU A 97 10.37 -1.13 9.86
C LEU A 97 9.18 -0.15 9.85
N VAL A 98 9.44 1.16 9.79
CA VAL A 98 8.40 2.18 9.71
C VAL A 98 7.57 2.02 8.44
N VAL A 99 8.22 1.80 7.29
CA VAL A 99 7.55 1.56 6.00
C VAL A 99 6.67 0.30 6.07
N PHE A 100 7.15 -0.78 6.66
CA PHE A 100 6.35 -2.00 6.85
C PHE A 100 5.12 -1.76 7.72
N ILE A 101 5.25 -1.04 8.82
CA ILE A 101 4.12 -0.68 9.69
C ILE A 101 3.07 0.13 8.90
N ILE A 102 3.51 1.07 8.07
CA ILE A 102 2.64 1.87 7.21
C ILE A 102 1.91 0.98 6.20
N ILE A 103 2.63 0.12 5.48
CA ILE A 103 2.07 -0.78 4.47
C ILE A 103 1.05 -1.75 5.08
N PHE A 104 1.45 -2.49 6.10
CA PHE A 104 0.57 -3.49 6.73
C PHE A 104 -0.60 -2.85 7.48
N GLY A 105 -0.39 -1.68 8.10
CA GLY A 105 -1.46 -0.91 8.73
C GLY A 105 -2.51 -0.47 7.72
N TRP A 106 -2.09 0.00 6.55
CA TRP A 106 -3.03 0.36 5.49
C TRP A 106 -3.74 -0.87 4.90
N ILE A 107 -3.04 -1.98 4.67
CA ILE A 107 -3.66 -3.23 4.18
C ILE A 107 -4.75 -3.71 5.15
N ALA A 108 -4.47 -3.73 6.44
CA ALA A 108 -5.45 -4.11 7.46
C ALA A 108 -6.67 -3.18 7.45
N THR A 109 -6.44 -1.89 7.31
CA THR A 109 -7.49 -0.87 7.19
C THR A 109 -8.32 -1.08 5.92
N PHE A 110 -7.67 -1.30 4.78
CA PHE A 110 -8.32 -1.58 3.50
C PHE A 110 -9.24 -2.81 3.57
N ILE A 111 -8.73 -3.92 4.12
CA ILE A 111 -9.52 -5.15 4.30
C ILE A 111 -10.74 -4.90 5.18
N ARG A 112 -10.59 -4.18 6.28
CA ARG A 112 -11.68 -3.85 7.20
C ARG A 112 -12.78 -3.04 6.51
N PHE A 113 -12.41 -1.99 5.78
CA PHE A 113 -13.39 -1.16 5.06
C PHE A 113 -14.07 -1.93 3.92
N LEU A 114 -13.30 -2.72 3.17
CA LEU A 114 -13.85 -3.55 2.10
C LEU A 114 -14.85 -4.56 2.63
N SER A 115 -14.52 -5.27 3.71
CA SER A 115 -15.42 -6.25 4.34
C SER A 115 -16.72 -5.60 4.84
N ALA A 116 -16.62 -4.42 5.44
CA ALA A 116 -17.80 -3.70 5.91
C ALA A 116 -18.70 -3.26 4.74
N THR A 117 -18.11 -2.75 3.66
CA THR A 117 -18.85 -2.32 2.46
C THR A 117 -19.55 -3.51 1.77
N VAL A 118 -18.89 -4.66 1.69
CA VAL A 118 -19.48 -5.88 1.12
C VAL A 118 -20.62 -6.39 1.98
N ALA A 119 -20.46 -6.41 3.31
CA ALA A 119 -21.52 -6.84 4.23
C ALA A 119 -22.77 -5.95 4.13
N GLN A 120 -22.58 -4.63 4.03
CA GLN A 120 -23.69 -3.70 3.84
C GLN A 120 -24.44 -3.94 2.52
N ALA A 121 -23.71 -4.12 1.41
CA ALA A 121 -24.34 -4.40 0.12
C ALA A 121 -25.11 -5.74 0.10
N GLN A 122 -24.66 -6.73 0.85
CA GLN A 122 -25.37 -8.01 0.97
C GLN A 122 -26.67 -7.88 1.78
N SER A 123 -26.70 -7.06 2.83
CA SER A 123 -27.92 -6.82 3.59
C SER A 123 -28.99 -6.10 2.78
N GLU A 124 -28.61 -5.11 1.95
CA GLU A 124 -29.52 -4.38 1.07
C GLU A 124 -30.18 -5.23 -0.04
N ILE A 125 -29.59 -6.37 -0.38
CA ILE A 125 -30.14 -7.31 -1.40
C ILE A 125 -31.09 -8.32 -0.74
N ALA A 126 -30.94 -8.57 0.56
CA ALA A 126 -31.71 -9.57 1.29
C ALA A 126 -33.08 -9.04 1.81
N ASP A 127 -33.25 -7.72 1.88
CA ASP A 127 -34.49 -7.01 2.21
C ASP A 127 -35.32 -6.71 0.96
#